data_d0e26439dcef2d9fc0be393f5d4eb346
#
_entry.id   d0e26439dcef2d9fc0be393f5d4eb346
#
_cell.length_a   1.000
_cell.length_b   1.000
_cell.length_c   1.000
_cell.angle_alpha   90.00
_cell.angle_beta   90.00
_cell.angle_gamma   90.00
#
_symmetry.space_group_name_H-M   'P 1'
#
loop_
_entity.id
_entity.type
_entity.pdbx_description
1 polymer ?
#
loop_
_entity_poly.entity_id
_entity_poly.type
_entity_poly.pdbx_seq_one_letter_code
_entity_poly.pdbx_strand_id
1 'polypeptide(L)'
;MFTIVTLALLLAGLGTAGAAELPIVDAHIHYSHDAWDATPPKEAVAILRKAGLKKALVSSSPNEGTQKLMAEAPDLIVPGLRPYRKRGELSTWMKDPEALRYVEEQLPKARWVSIGEFHINGAEADLPILRRIVELAKQHGLFLQSHSDADAVDRFFKQDPGARVLWAHAGFAPVEKVREMMRKHKGLWADLALRSEVGSGGRVNPEWRAVFTEFPDRFMVGTDTWTPSRWHDIASHAASSRAWLADLPADLAERIAWKNAESLFVIAARR
;
A
#
# COMPACT_ATOMS: atom_id res chain seq x y z
N MET A 1 3.95 70.41 -34.64
CA MET A 1 2.95 69.44 -34.18
C MET A 1 3.61 68.07 -34.21
N PHE A 2 4.10 67.60 -33.03
CA PHE A 2 4.73 66.28 -32.92
C PHE A 2 3.73 65.34 -32.26
N THR A 3 3.36 64.28 -32.95
CA THR A 3 2.42 63.26 -32.47
C THR A 3 3.24 62.16 -31.76
N ILE A 4 3.05 62.04 -30.45
CA ILE A 4 3.65 60.97 -29.67
C ILE A 4 2.76 59.72 -29.78
N VAL A 5 3.31 58.65 -30.40
CA VAL A 5 2.66 57.33 -30.43
C VAL A 5 3.11 56.54 -29.19
N THR A 6 2.21 56.34 -28.25
CA THR A 6 2.43 55.53 -27.08
C THR A 6 2.23 54.06 -27.40
N LEU A 7 3.33 53.27 -27.40
CA LEU A 7 3.31 51.83 -27.59
C LEU A 7 2.98 51.16 -26.26
N ALA A 8 1.76 50.63 -26.11
CA ALA A 8 1.38 49.83 -24.94
C ALA A 8 1.91 48.40 -25.11
N LEU A 9 2.91 48.03 -24.31
CA LEU A 9 3.35 46.62 -24.17
C LEU A 9 2.31 45.85 -23.34
N LEU A 10 1.57 44.95 -23.99
CA LEU A 10 0.80 43.89 -23.30
C LEU A 10 1.78 42.83 -22.81
N LEU A 11 2.09 42.80 -21.52
CA LEU A 11 2.70 41.68 -20.86
C LEU A 11 1.63 40.58 -20.70
N ALA A 12 1.65 39.62 -21.63
CA ALA A 12 0.93 38.34 -21.45
C ALA A 12 1.58 37.59 -20.31
N GLY A 13 0.95 37.59 -19.15
CA GLY A 13 1.35 36.75 -18.01
C GLY A 13 1.19 35.28 -18.38
N LEU A 14 2.30 34.60 -18.70
CA LEU A 14 2.36 33.15 -18.76
C LEU A 14 2.15 32.65 -17.33
N GLY A 15 0.89 32.35 -16.97
CA GLY A 15 0.58 31.57 -15.80
C GLY A 15 1.29 30.23 -15.94
N THR A 16 2.30 29.97 -15.10
CA THR A 16 2.88 28.65 -14.94
C THR A 16 1.76 27.76 -14.43
N ALA A 17 1.15 26.94 -15.30
CA ALA A 17 0.35 25.82 -14.85
C ALA A 17 1.28 24.99 -13.97
N GLY A 18 1.07 25.02 -12.67
CA GLY A 18 1.82 24.22 -11.72
C GLY A 18 1.76 22.77 -12.20
N ALA A 19 2.91 22.11 -12.36
CA ALA A 19 2.95 20.71 -12.73
C ALA A 19 2.06 19.95 -11.74
N ALA A 20 1.11 19.15 -12.27
CA ALA A 20 0.22 18.38 -11.42
C ALA A 20 1.05 17.51 -10.46
N GLU A 21 0.69 17.53 -9.19
CA GLU A 21 1.40 16.76 -8.17
C GLU A 21 1.34 15.27 -8.51
N LEU A 22 2.49 14.56 -8.40
CA LEU A 22 2.56 13.13 -8.68
C LEU A 22 1.52 12.37 -7.85
N PRO A 23 0.53 11.70 -8.48
CA PRO A 23 -0.47 10.94 -7.75
C PRO A 23 0.18 9.78 -6.99
N ILE A 24 -0.35 9.44 -5.82
CA ILE A 24 0.11 8.30 -5.01
C ILE A 24 -1.04 7.32 -4.83
N VAL A 25 -0.74 6.03 -4.97
CA VAL A 25 -1.55 4.94 -4.42
C VAL A 25 -0.87 4.48 -3.14
N ASP A 26 -1.55 4.65 -2.02
CA ASP A 26 -1.07 4.14 -0.74
C ASP A 26 -1.46 2.67 -0.61
N ALA A 27 -0.46 1.79 -0.60
CA ALA A 27 -0.65 0.33 -0.56
C ALA A 27 -0.75 -0.23 0.87
N HIS A 28 -0.80 0.63 1.91
CA HIS A 28 -0.79 0.16 3.29
C HIS A 28 -1.43 1.15 4.27
N ILE A 29 -2.73 0.98 4.52
CA ILE A 29 -3.50 1.79 5.49
C ILE A 29 -4.42 0.90 6.32
N HIS A 30 -4.60 1.27 7.60
CA HIS A 30 -5.55 0.66 8.53
C HIS A 30 -6.52 1.69 9.08
N TYR A 31 -7.81 1.38 8.99
CA TYR A 31 -8.87 2.18 9.59
C TYR A 31 -9.61 1.33 10.61
N SER A 32 -8.94 1.07 11.75
CA SER A 32 -9.45 0.21 12.82
C SER A 32 -10.37 0.96 13.78
N HIS A 33 -11.11 0.21 14.60
CA HIS A 33 -12.18 0.73 15.45
C HIS A 33 -11.77 1.89 16.37
N ASP A 34 -10.51 1.97 16.76
CA ASP A 34 -9.99 3.04 17.63
C ASP A 34 -9.82 4.39 16.91
N ALA A 35 -9.83 4.39 15.57
CA ALA A 35 -9.78 5.61 14.78
C ALA A 35 -11.18 6.19 14.47
N TRP A 36 -12.26 5.42 14.60
CA TRP A 36 -13.57 5.79 14.05
C TRP A 36 -14.18 7.04 14.69
N ASP A 37 -14.03 7.20 16.03
CA ASP A 37 -14.56 8.35 16.74
C ASP A 37 -13.66 9.59 16.56
N ALA A 38 -12.32 9.36 16.55
CA ALA A 38 -11.36 10.45 16.40
C ALA A 38 -11.28 11.00 14.96
N THR A 39 -11.52 10.14 13.97
CA THR A 39 -11.46 10.46 12.54
C THR A 39 -12.63 9.75 11.85
N PRO A 40 -13.85 10.30 11.87
CA PRO A 40 -15.01 9.68 11.22
C PRO A 40 -14.79 9.40 9.73
N PRO A 41 -15.50 8.45 9.09
CA PRO A 41 -15.23 8.00 7.72
C PRO A 41 -15.14 9.14 6.71
N LYS A 42 -16.03 10.12 6.78
CA LYS A 42 -16.04 11.29 5.89
C LYS A 42 -14.80 12.15 6.06
N GLU A 43 -14.31 12.32 7.30
CA GLU A 43 -13.09 13.06 7.60
C GLU A 43 -11.85 12.26 7.14
N ALA A 44 -11.82 10.96 7.41
CA ALA A 44 -10.76 10.08 6.92
C ALA A 44 -10.62 10.16 5.39
N VAL A 45 -11.72 10.08 4.65
CA VAL A 45 -11.71 10.25 3.19
C VAL A 45 -11.23 11.64 2.77
N ALA A 46 -11.63 12.70 3.48
CA ALA A 46 -11.15 14.07 3.20
C ALA A 46 -9.63 14.19 3.40
N ILE A 47 -9.07 13.55 4.44
CA ILE A 47 -7.62 13.49 4.68
C ILE A 47 -6.91 12.79 3.51
N LEU A 48 -7.40 11.61 3.07
CA LEU A 48 -6.79 10.87 1.95
C LEU A 48 -6.81 11.70 0.65
N ARG A 49 -7.93 12.35 0.35
CA ARG A 49 -8.05 13.23 -0.84
C ARG A 49 -7.14 14.44 -0.74
N LYS A 50 -7.07 15.10 0.43
CA LYS A 50 -6.18 16.24 0.67
C LYS A 50 -4.70 15.86 0.52
N ALA A 51 -4.33 14.63 0.85
CA ALA A 51 -2.99 14.10 0.65
C ALA A 51 -2.66 13.80 -0.83
N GLY A 52 -3.62 13.99 -1.74
CA GLY A 52 -3.46 13.69 -3.18
C GLY A 52 -3.37 12.20 -3.47
N LEU A 53 -4.02 11.36 -2.65
CA LEU A 53 -4.05 9.94 -2.92
C LEU A 53 -5.05 9.62 -4.04
N LYS A 54 -4.58 8.86 -5.02
CA LYS A 54 -5.39 8.33 -6.13
C LYS A 54 -6.22 7.13 -5.69
N LYS A 55 -5.62 6.25 -4.87
CA LYS A 55 -6.25 5.09 -4.21
C LYS A 55 -5.54 4.79 -2.90
N ALA A 56 -6.23 4.04 -2.04
CA ALA A 56 -5.70 3.53 -0.78
C ALA A 56 -6.13 2.08 -0.58
N LEU A 57 -5.16 1.17 -0.43
CA LEU A 57 -5.42 -0.19 0.06
C LEU A 57 -5.64 -0.13 1.56
N VAL A 58 -6.86 -0.44 1.97
CA VAL A 58 -7.27 -0.37 3.38
C VAL A 58 -7.62 -1.75 3.90
N SER A 59 -6.99 -2.16 5.00
CA SER A 59 -7.34 -3.34 5.77
C SER A 59 -7.52 -2.96 7.25
N SER A 60 -8.60 -3.37 7.87
CA SER A 60 -9.04 -2.85 9.17
C SER A 60 -9.29 -3.95 10.21
N SER A 61 -9.22 -3.60 11.48
CA SER A 61 -9.58 -4.47 12.61
C SER A 61 -10.70 -3.80 13.43
N PRO A 62 -11.94 -4.28 13.33
CA PRO A 62 -12.45 -5.27 12.36
C PRO A 62 -12.64 -4.72 10.94
N ASN A 63 -12.98 -5.58 9.97
CA ASN A 63 -13.12 -5.23 8.55
C ASN A 63 -14.25 -4.24 8.25
N GLU A 64 -15.17 -4.00 9.19
CA GLU A 64 -16.19 -2.94 9.11
C GLU A 64 -15.58 -1.56 8.89
N GLY A 65 -14.37 -1.29 9.38
CA GLY A 65 -13.65 -0.05 9.11
C GLY A 65 -13.40 0.15 7.61
N THR A 66 -12.89 -0.87 6.93
CA THR A 66 -12.71 -0.87 5.48
C THR A 66 -14.04 -0.65 4.75
N GLN A 67 -15.10 -1.35 5.18
CA GLN A 67 -16.44 -1.21 4.58
C GLN A 67 -17.03 0.19 4.76
N LYS A 68 -16.82 0.82 5.94
CA LYS A 68 -17.24 2.21 6.19
C LYS A 68 -16.56 3.18 5.21
N LEU A 69 -15.25 3.06 5.00
CA LEU A 69 -14.54 3.91 4.04
C LEU A 69 -14.94 3.64 2.59
N MET A 70 -15.18 2.36 2.23
CA MET A 70 -15.69 1.99 0.91
C MET A 70 -17.07 2.58 0.61
N ALA A 71 -17.94 2.61 1.60
CA ALA A 71 -19.27 3.21 1.45
C ALA A 71 -19.19 4.73 1.20
N GLU A 72 -18.23 5.40 1.84
CA GLU A 72 -18.01 6.85 1.71
C GLU A 72 -17.29 7.22 0.39
N ALA A 73 -16.33 6.41 -0.07
CA ALA A 73 -15.50 6.71 -1.24
C ALA A 73 -15.10 5.44 -2.02
N PRO A 74 -16.04 4.80 -2.75
CA PRO A 74 -15.77 3.57 -3.49
C PRO A 74 -14.78 3.75 -4.64
N ASP A 75 -14.57 4.97 -5.11
CA ASP A 75 -13.59 5.33 -6.13
C ASP A 75 -12.16 5.40 -5.58
N LEU A 76 -12.00 5.64 -4.29
CA LEU A 76 -10.72 5.84 -3.61
C LEU A 76 -10.23 4.58 -2.89
N ILE A 77 -11.13 3.84 -2.26
CA ILE A 77 -10.79 2.75 -1.36
C ILE A 77 -10.69 1.41 -2.10
N VAL A 78 -9.57 0.72 -1.89
CA VAL A 78 -9.32 -0.64 -2.35
C VAL A 78 -9.36 -1.55 -1.12
N PRO A 79 -10.29 -2.54 -1.05
CA PRO A 79 -10.51 -3.29 0.18
C PRO A 79 -9.55 -4.47 0.35
N GLY A 80 -8.81 -4.48 1.46
CA GLY A 80 -8.06 -5.63 1.97
C GLY A 80 -8.83 -6.31 3.12
N LEU A 81 -8.86 -7.63 3.13
CA LEU A 81 -9.50 -8.44 4.16
C LEU A 81 -8.49 -8.80 5.25
N ARG A 82 -8.59 -8.17 6.42
CA ARG A 82 -7.69 -8.45 7.56
C ARG A 82 -8.23 -9.59 8.42
N PRO A 83 -7.41 -10.55 8.88
CA PRO A 83 -7.91 -11.68 9.68
C PRO A 83 -8.22 -11.31 11.15
N TYR A 84 -7.98 -10.07 11.57
CA TYR A 84 -8.18 -9.62 12.94
C TYR A 84 -9.60 -9.10 13.17
N ARG A 85 -10.28 -9.63 14.18
CA ARG A 85 -11.60 -9.18 14.63
C ARG A 85 -11.52 -7.93 15.50
N LYS A 86 -10.37 -7.73 16.16
CA LYS A 86 -10.07 -6.59 17.06
C LYS A 86 -8.57 -6.36 17.15
N ARG A 87 -8.17 -5.24 17.73
CA ARG A 87 -6.76 -5.01 18.08
C ARG A 87 -6.29 -6.00 19.15
N GLY A 88 -4.99 -6.32 19.13
CA GLY A 88 -4.37 -7.26 20.07
C GLY A 88 -4.31 -8.71 19.58
N GLU A 89 -4.89 -9.03 18.42
CA GLU A 89 -4.82 -10.40 17.88
C GLU A 89 -3.58 -10.67 17.03
N LEU A 90 -2.68 -9.70 16.84
CA LEU A 90 -1.52 -9.77 15.92
C LEU A 90 -0.65 -11.02 16.13
N SER A 91 -0.47 -11.47 17.38
CA SER A 91 0.40 -12.60 17.73
C SER A 91 -0.35 -13.90 18.05
N THR A 92 -1.68 -13.91 17.97
CA THR A 92 -2.50 -15.06 18.37
C THR A 92 -3.43 -15.60 17.28
N TRP A 93 -3.81 -14.76 16.33
CA TRP A 93 -4.79 -15.06 15.27
C TRP A 93 -4.46 -16.34 14.49
N MET A 94 -3.17 -16.61 14.21
CA MET A 94 -2.71 -17.74 13.41
C MET A 94 -2.94 -19.11 14.09
N LYS A 95 -3.31 -19.11 15.37
CA LYS A 95 -3.62 -20.30 16.17
C LYS A 95 -5.08 -20.33 16.65
N ASP A 96 -5.87 -19.32 16.27
CA ASP A 96 -7.28 -19.21 16.67
C ASP A 96 -8.21 -19.60 15.51
N PRO A 97 -8.94 -20.75 15.60
CA PRO A 97 -9.88 -21.18 14.57
C PRO A 97 -10.99 -20.15 14.30
N GLU A 98 -11.35 -19.32 15.29
CA GLU A 98 -12.35 -18.27 15.12
C GLU A 98 -11.86 -17.16 14.18
N ALA A 99 -10.54 -16.88 14.15
CA ALA A 99 -9.97 -15.93 13.19
C ALA A 99 -10.10 -16.44 11.75
N LEU A 100 -9.90 -17.73 11.50
CA LEU A 100 -10.13 -18.34 10.19
C LEU A 100 -11.61 -18.29 9.81
N ARG A 101 -12.51 -18.68 10.71
CA ARG A 101 -13.97 -18.58 10.47
C ARG A 101 -14.37 -17.16 10.13
N TYR A 102 -13.86 -16.18 10.85
CA TYR A 102 -14.12 -14.77 10.56
C TYR A 102 -13.69 -14.38 9.14
N VAL A 103 -12.51 -14.81 8.68
CA VAL A 103 -12.07 -14.55 7.28
C VAL A 103 -13.07 -15.17 6.29
N GLU A 104 -13.45 -16.44 6.47
CA GLU A 104 -14.39 -17.13 5.59
C GLU A 104 -15.78 -16.47 5.57
N GLU A 105 -16.25 -15.95 6.70
CA GLU A 105 -17.50 -15.19 6.80
C GLU A 105 -17.43 -13.78 6.15
N GLN A 106 -16.26 -13.17 6.12
CA GLN A 106 -16.07 -11.85 5.51
C GLN A 106 -15.89 -11.92 3.99
N LEU A 107 -15.33 -13.01 3.44
CA LEU A 107 -15.06 -13.16 2.01
C LEU A 107 -16.25 -12.80 1.10
N PRO A 108 -17.51 -13.21 1.37
CA PRO A 108 -18.65 -12.87 0.51
C PRO A 108 -19.16 -11.43 0.68
N LYS A 109 -18.70 -10.68 1.68
CA LYS A 109 -19.28 -9.37 2.03
C LYS A 109 -18.76 -8.20 1.18
N ALA A 110 -17.62 -8.36 0.50
CA ALA A 110 -17.07 -7.34 -0.38
C ALA A 110 -16.21 -7.96 -1.49
N ARG A 111 -15.84 -7.14 -2.48
CA ARG A 111 -14.84 -7.52 -3.50
C ARG A 111 -13.44 -7.24 -3.00
N TRP A 112 -13.00 -8.04 -2.03
CA TRP A 112 -11.65 -7.95 -1.51
C TRP A 112 -10.60 -8.19 -2.58
N VAL A 113 -9.46 -7.52 -2.49
CA VAL A 113 -8.32 -7.74 -3.39
C VAL A 113 -7.19 -8.53 -2.72
N SER A 114 -7.16 -8.54 -1.38
CA SER A 114 -6.13 -9.23 -0.59
C SER A 114 -6.71 -9.92 0.63
N ILE A 115 -5.95 -10.87 1.19
CA ILE A 115 -6.07 -11.28 2.59
C ILE A 115 -4.83 -10.74 3.32
N GLY A 116 -5.02 -9.91 4.33
CA GLY A 116 -3.96 -9.21 5.10
C GLY A 116 -4.30 -7.70 5.26
N GLU A 117 -3.46 -6.90 5.87
CA GLU A 117 -2.16 -7.28 6.43
C GLU A 117 -2.31 -8.27 7.59
N PHE A 118 -1.44 -9.27 7.63
CA PHE A 118 -1.33 -10.18 8.77
C PHE A 118 0.14 -10.36 9.17
N HIS A 119 0.37 -10.58 10.49
CA HIS A 119 1.70 -10.75 11.09
C HIS A 119 1.99 -12.21 11.36
N ILE A 120 3.09 -12.69 10.83
CA ILE A 120 3.65 -14.03 11.09
C ILE A 120 5.16 -14.02 10.86
N ASN A 121 5.86 -15.04 11.35
CA ASN A 121 7.28 -15.24 11.09
C ASN A 121 7.59 -16.70 10.78
N GLY A 122 8.52 -16.95 9.86
CA GLY A 122 9.12 -18.23 9.57
C GLY A 122 8.13 -19.39 9.48
N ALA A 123 8.33 -20.39 10.31
CA ALA A 123 7.53 -21.62 10.30
C ALA A 123 6.05 -21.42 10.68
N GLU A 124 5.64 -20.27 11.22
CA GLU A 124 4.21 -19.99 11.43
C GLU A 124 3.42 -19.99 10.12
N ALA A 125 4.07 -19.68 9.00
CA ALA A 125 3.46 -19.80 7.67
C ALA A 125 2.98 -21.22 7.34
N ASP A 126 3.49 -22.25 8.00
CA ASP A 126 3.08 -23.65 7.82
C ASP A 126 1.95 -24.11 8.75
N LEU A 127 1.49 -23.26 9.65
CA LEU A 127 0.34 -23.57 10.52
C LEU A 127 -0.92 -23.84 9.67
N PRO A 128 -1.82 -24.72 10.14
CA PRO A 128 -3.02 -25.10 9.38
C PRO A 128 -3.88 -23.89 8.94
N ILE A 129 -4.01 -22.88 9.79
CA ILE A 129 -4.76 -21.66 9.48
C ILE A 129 -4.10 -20.90 8.32
N LEU A 130 -2.77 -20.75 8.32
CA LEU A 130 -2.03 -20.07 7.25
C LEU A 130 -2.13 -20.82 5.92
N ARG A 131 -2.01 -22.17 5.95
CA ARG A 131 -2.23 -23.00 4.75
C ARG A 131 -3.62 -22.76 4.17
N ARG A 132 -4.65 -22.71 5.01
CA ARG A 132 -6.02 -22.42 4.58
C ARG A 132 -6.15 -20.98 4.04
N ILE A 133 -5.48 -19.99 4.63
CA ILE A 133 -5.44 -18.61 4.10
C ILE A 133 -4.81 -18.55 2.70
N VAL A 134 -3.71 -19.29 2.46
CA VAL A 134 -3.09 -19.39 1.13
C VAL A 134 -4.05 -20.04 0.11
N GLU A 135 -4.75 -21.12 0.51
CA GLU A 135 -5.77 -21.75 -0.33
C GLU A 135 -6.92 -20.79 -0.65
N LEU A 136 -7.44 -20.06 0.33
CA LEU A 136 -8.50 -19.08 0.15
C LEU A 136 -8.05 -17.95 -0.79
N ALA A 137 -6.84 -17.43 -0.60
CA ALA A 137 -6.27 -16.42 -1.49
C ALA A 137 -6.21 -16.92 -2.94
N LYS A 138 -5.75 -18.16 -3.14
CA LYS A 138 -5.73 -18.82 -4.47
C LYS A 138 -7.14 -19.00 -5.04
N GLN A 139 -8.07 -19.56 -4.27
CA GLN A 139 -9.46 -19.83 -4.70
C GLN A 139 -10.20 -18.56 -5.11
N HIS A 140 -9.95 -17.48 -4.37
CA HIS A 140 -10.57 -16.18 -4.59
C HIS A 140 -9.73 -15.22 -5.44
N GLY A 141 -8.58 -15.65 -5.99
CA GLY A 141 -7.69 -14.83 -6.82
C GLY A 141 -7.15 -13.59 -6.09
N LEU A 142 -6.98 -13.65 -4.76
CA LEU A 142 -6.49 -12.57 -3.91
C LEU A 142 -4.95 -12.60 -3.83
N PHE A 143 -4.33 -11.49 -3.48
CA PHE A 143 -2.94 -11.53 -3.01
C PHE A 143 -2.90 -11.59 -1.48
N LEU A 144 -1.80 -12.10 -0.95
CA LEU A 144 -1.50 -12.07 0.47
C LEU A 144 -0.78 -10.76 0.80
N GLN A 145 -1.24 -10.01 1.79
CA GLN A 145 -0.47 -8.88 2.33
C GLN A 145 0.12 -9.32 3.66
N SER A 146 1.43 -9.57 3.69
CA SER A 146 2.10 -10.22 4.80
C SER A 146 3.17 -9.35 5.45
N HIS A 147 2.99 -9.05 6.73
CA HIS A 147 4.03 -8.55 7.61
C HIS A 147 4.81 -9.74 8.15
N SER A 148 5.93 -10.04 7.54
CA SER A 148 6.66 -11.28 7.82
C SER A 148 8.13 -11.19 7.45
N ASP A 149 8.92 -12.15 7.92
CA ASP A 149 10.29 -12.36 7.46
C ASP A 149 10.36 -13.06 6.09
N ALA A 150 11.56 -13.17 5.55
CA ALA A 150 11.82 -13.79 4.25
C ALA A 150 11.53 -15.30 4.25
N ASP A 151 11.70 -16.01 5.38
CA ASP A 151 11.42 -17.44 5.47
C ASP A 151 9.91 -17.71 5.35
N ALA A 152 9.07 -16.89 5.97
CA ALA A 152 7.62 -17.00 5.81
C ALA A 152 7.19 -16.76 4.35
N VAL A 153 7.76 -15.76 3.66
CA VAL A 153 7.52 -15.51 2.23
C VAL A 153 7.90 -16.73 1.39
N ASP A 154 9.08 -17.31 1.63
CA ASP A 154 9.53 -18.54 0.95
C ASP A 154 8.54 -19.70 1.13
N ARG A 155 7.94 -19.84 2.31
CA ARG A 155 6.97 -20.88 2.61
C ARG A 155 5.64 -20.67 1.89
N PHE A 156 5.18 -19.43 1.71
CA PHE A 156 4.00 -19.16 0.88
C PHE A 156 4.20 -19.62 -0.56
N PHE A 157 5.35 -19.32 -1.16
CA PHE A 157 5.65 -19.74 -2.52
C PHE A 157 5.92 -21.26 -2.64
N LYS A 158 6.32 -21.94 -1.55
CA LYS A 158 6.36 -23.40 -1.51
C LYS A 158 4.95 -24.02 -1.49
N GLN A 159 4.00 -23.39 -0.79
CA GLN A 159 2.60 -23.85 -0.71
C GLN A 159 1.84 -23.56 -2.00
N ASP A 160 2.03 -22.39 -2.60
CA ASP A 160 1.49 -22.05 -3.91
C ASP A 160 2.53 -21.26 -4.74
N PRO A 161 3.20 -21.93 -5.70
CA PRO A 161 4.15 -21.27 -6.60
C PRO A 161 3.56 -20.14 -7.44
N GLY A 162 2.23 -20.11 -7.60
CA GLY A 162 1.49 -19.05 -8.27
C GLY A 162 0.98 -17.95 -7.35
N ALA A 163 1.31 -18.00 -6.07
CA ALA A 163 0.90 -16.98 -5.11
C ALA A 163 1.33 -15.57 -5.55
N ARG A 164 0.55 -14.59 -5.11
CA ARG A 164 0.89 -13.18 -5.19
C ARG A 164 1.01 -12.66 -3.76
N VAL A 165 2.15 -12.08 -3.45
CA VAL A 165 2.46 -11.61 -2.10
C VAL A 165 2.87 -10.14 -2.16
N LEU A 166 2.17 -9.29 -1.42
CA LEU A 166 2.62 -7.95 -1.05
C LEU A 166 3.32 -8.05 0.31
N TRP A 167 4.64 -7.94 0.28
CA TRP A 167 5.47 -8.02 1.47
C TRP A 167 5.50 -6.66 2.16
N ALA A 168 4.77 -6.56 3.26
CA ALA A 168 4.66 -5.33 4.02
C ALA A 168 6.06 -4.87 4.50
N HIS A 169 6.35 -3.58 4.33
CA HIS A 169 7.63 -2.96 4.69
C HIS A 169 8.86 -3.60 4.04
N ALA A 170 8.71 -4.33 2.91
CA ALA A 170 9.78 -5.18 2.39
C ALA A 170 10.40 -6.08 3.49
N GLY A 171 9.57 -6.54 4.45
CA GLY A 171 9.93 -7.38 5.58
C GLY A 171 10.88 -6.75 6.59
N PHE A 172 11.10 -5.44 6.58
CA PHE A 172 12.19 -4.77 7.29
C PHE A 172 13.57 -5.41 7.04
N ALA A 173 13.69 -6.17 5.94
CA ALA A 173 14.92 -6.86 5.58
C ALA A 173 15.98 -5.89 5.02
N PRO A 174 17.29 -6.20 5.17
CA PRO A 174 18.33 -5.47 4.47
C PRO A 174 18.08 -5.48 2.95
N VAL A 175 18.47 -4.41 2.26
CA VAL A 175 18.20 -4.20 0.82
C VAL A 175 18.67 -5.37 -0.05
N GLU A 176 19.82 -5.98 0.27
CA GLU A 176 20.33 -7.16 -0.45
C GLU A 176 19.43 -8.40 -0.27
N LYS A 177 18.83 -8.59 0.92
CA LYS A 177 17.87 -9.65 1.13
C LYS A 177 16.59 -9.39 0.34
N VAL A 178 16.13 -8.14 0.28
CA VAL A 178 14.98 -7.75 -0.56
C VAL A 178 15.29 -8.07 -2.04
N ARG A 179 16.45 -7.71 -2.52
CA ARG A 179 16.91 -8.02 -3.89
C ARG A 179 16.91 -9.52 -4.18
N GLU A 180 17.45 -10.34 -3.26
CA GLU A 180 17.46 -11.80 -3.35
C GLU A 180 16.01 -12.35 -3.48
N MET A 181 15.12 -11.90 -2.62
CA MET A 181 13.72 -12.35 -2.60
C MET A 181 12.97 -11.95 -3.86
N MET A 182 13.19 -10.75 -4.39
CA MET A 182 12.60 -10.30 -5.66
C MET A 182 13.09 -11.10 -6.87
N ARG A 183 14.37 -11.50 -6.89
CA ARG A 183 14.92 -12.42 -7.91
C ARG A 183 14.28 -13.80 -7.84
N LYS A 184 14.12 -14.32 -6.63
CA LYS A 184 13.62 -15.66 -6.36
C LYS A 184 12.14 -15.81 -6.70
N HIS A 185 11.33 -14.81 -6.39
CA HIS A 185 9.87 -14.89 -6.46
C HIS A 185 9.26 -13.84 -7.41
N LYS A 186 8.81 -14.30 -8.58
CA LYS A 186 8.17 -13.42 -9.58
C LYS A 186 6.85 -12.84 -9.12
N GLY A 187 6.14 -13.51 -8.22
CA GLY A 187 4.87 -13.10 -7.61
C GLY A 187 5.03 -12.29 -6.32
N LEU A 188 6.22 -11.73 -6.04
CA LEU A 188 6.49 -10.92 -4.88
C LEU A 188 6.51 -9.43 -5.24
N TRP A 189 5.75 -8.63 -4.51
CA TRP A 189 5.79 -7.16 -4.45
C TRP A 189 6.13 -6.72 -3.03
N ALA A 190 6.54 -5.48 -2.84
CA ALA A 190 6.78 -4.92 -1.52
C ALA A 190 6.28 -3.49 -1.42
N ASP A 191 5.65 -3.14 -0.30
CA ASP A 191 5.46 -1.74 0.05
C ASP A 191 6.65 -1.20 0.85
N LEU A 192 6.78 0.11 0.82
CA LEU A 192 7.89 0.85 1.42
C LEU A 192 7.46 1.64 2.67
N ALA A 193 6.33 1.27 3.26
CA ALA A 193 5.88 1.89 4.50
C ALA A 193 6.94 1.72 5.61
N LEU A 194 7.15 2.77 6.40
CA LEU A 194 8.10 2.80 7.52
C LEU A 194 9.58 2.55 7.14
N ARG A 195 9.92 2.56 5.84
CA ARG A 195 11.29 2.37 5.33
C ARG A 195 11.96 3.73 5.08
N SER A 196 12.25 4.44 6.17
CA SER A 196 12.83 5.79 6.10
C SER A 196 14.20 5.85 5.40
N GLU A 197 14.94 4.74 5.37
CA GLU A 197 16.23 4.62 4.70
C GLU A 197 16.13 4.53 3.16
N VAL A 198 14.94 4.33 2.60
CA VAL A 198 14.72 4.35 1.14
C VAL A 198 15.06 5.71 0.56
N GLY A 199 14.68 6.78 1.25
CA GLY A 199 14.95 8.15 0.79
C GLY A 199 14.98 9.15 1.93
N SER A 200 15.99 10.02 1.89
CA SER A 200 16.19 11.09 2.87
C SER A 200 16.60 12.37 2.17
N GLY A 201 16.12 13.51 2.65
CA GLY A 201 16.48 14.82 2.08
C GLY A 201 16.13 14.97 0.58
N GLY A 202 15.07 14.30 0.13
CA GLY A 202 14.65 14.30 -1.28
C GLY A 202 15.53 13.46 -2.21
N ARG A 203 16.35 12.57 -1.68
CA ARG A 203 17.21 11.68 -2.47
C ARG A 203 16.97 10.23 -2.12
N VAL A 204 16.97 9.36 -3.14
CA VAL A 204 16.89 7.91 -2.97
C VAL A 204 18.27 7.36 -2.58
N ASN A 205 18.28 6.47 -1.59
CA ASN A 205 19.49 5.72 -1.25
C ASN A 205 20.01 4.95 -2.48
N PRO A 206 21.33 5.01 -2.80
CA PRO A 206 21.88 4.37 -3.99
C PRO A 206 21.63 2.87 -4.11
N GLU A 207 21.63 2.13 -2.99
CA GLU A 207 21.33 0.69 -2.97
C GLU A 207 19.87 0.42 -3.33
N TRP A 208 18.92 1.20 -2.78
CA TRP A 208 17.51 1.13 -3.13
C TRP A 208 17.25 1.55 -4.58
N ARG A 209 17.94 2.58 -5.08
CA ARG A 209 17.86 2.98 -6.49
C ARG A 209 18.22 1.82 -7.42
N ALA A 210 19.32 1.09 -7.10
CA ALA A 210 19.75 -0.06 -7.88
C ALA A 210 18.67 -1.16 -7.90
N VAL A 211 18.05 -1.45 -6.75
CA VAL A 211 16.96 -2.44 -6.63
C VAL A 211 15.71 -2.01 -7.38
N PHE A 212 15.32 -0.73 -7.30
CA PHE A 212 14.17 -0.21 -8.06
C PHE A 212 14.40 -0.26 -9.58
N THR A 213 15.64 -0.02 -10.02
CA THR A 213 16.00 -0.13 -11.43
C THR A 213 15.98 -1.58 -11.92
N GLU A 214 16.41 -2.53 -11.09
CA GLU A 214 16.38 -3.96 -11.40
C GLU A 214 14.93 -4.53 -11.41
N PHE A 215 14.06 -4.02 -10.54
CA PHE A 215 12.66 -4.48 -10.37
C PHE A 215 11.66 -3.33 -10.43
N PRO A 216 11.51 -2.65 -11.59
CA PRO A 216 10.76 -1.40 -11.68
C PRO A 216 9.25 -1.57 -11.43
N ASP A 217 8.72 -2.78 -11.48
CA ASP A 217 7.31 -3.13 -11.35
C ASP A 217 6.94 -3.78 -10.02
N ARG A 218 7.83 -3.77 -9.01
CA ARG A 218 7.66 -4.56 -7.79
C ARG A 218 7.50 -3.77 -6.50
N PHE A 219 7.78 -2.48 -6.49
CA PHE A 219 7.72 -1.66 -5.30
C PHE A 219 6.58 -0.66 -5.37
N MET A 220 6.03 -0.29 -4.21
CA MET A 220 4.95 0.67 -4.09
C MET A 220 5.03 1.47 -2.79
N VAL A 221 4.48 2.67 -2.81
CA VAL A 221 4.38 3.52 -1.62
C VAL A 221 3.37 2.92 -0.64
N GLY A 222 3.64 3.04 0.65
CA GLY A 222 2.74 2.76 1.74
C GLY A 222 3.04 3.68 2.92
N THR A 223 2.04 4.01 3.73
CA THR A 223 2.22 4.82 4.94
C THR A 223 2.16 4.00 6.22
N ASP A 224 1.50 2.86 6.20
CA ASP A 224 1.13 2.09 7.40
C ASP A 224 0.48 2.98 8.47
N THR A 225 -0.59 3.66 8.06
CA THR A 225 -1.39 4.47 8.97
C THR A 225 -2.28 3.54 9.80
N TRP A 226 -1.87 3.26 11.06
CA TRP A 226 -2.51 2.24 11.91
C TRP A 226 -2.98 2.75 13.29
N THR A 227 -2.60 3.97 13.68
CA THR A 227 -3.09 4.61 14.92
C THR A 227 -3.90 5.86 14.60
N PRO A 228 -4.80 6.30 15.49
CA PRO A 228 -5.57 7.55 15.30
C PRO A 228 -4.68 8.76 14.99
N SER A 229 -3.54 8.90 15.66
CA SER A 229 -2.62 10.04 15.45
C SER A 229 -2.01 10.05 14.04
N ARG A 230 -1.69 8.88 13.47
CA ARG A 230 -1.06 8.79 12.14
C ARG A 230 -1.96 9.23 10.99
N TRP A 231 -3.30 9.30 11.21
CA TRP A 231 -4.22 9.83 10.22
C TRP A 231 -3.92 11.30 9.89
N HIS A 232 -3.44 12.08 10.86
CA HIS A 232 -3.05 13.48 10.65
C HIS A 232 -1.71 13.62 9.89
N ASP A 233 -0.90 12.57 9.83
CA ASP A 233 0.43 12.57 9.20
C ASP A 233 0.42 12.09 7.73
N ILE A 234 -0.71 11.59 7.20
CA ILE A 234 -0.81 11.02 5.84
C ILE A 234 -0.31 12.03 4.79
N ALA A 235 -0.70 13.29 4.90
CA ALA A 235 -0.28 14.32 3.94
C ALA A 235 1.24 14.55 3.97
N SER A 236 1.86 14.55 5.15
CA SER A 236 3.31 14.70 5.28
C SER A 236 4.07 13.47 4.78
N HIS A 237 3.55 12.26 5.01
CA HIS A 237 4.11 11.01 4.46
C HIS A 237 4.02 11.00 2.94
N ALA A 238 2.90 11.40 2.36
CA ALA A 238 2.73 11.51 0.91
C ALA A 238 3.70 12.55 0.30
N ALA A 239 3.86 13.71 0.94
CA ALA A 239 4.82 14.73 0.53
C ALA A 239 6.27 14.22 0.60
N SER A 240 6.65 13.52 1.69
CA SER A 240 7.96 12.87 1.81
C SER A 240 8.19 11.84 0.71
N SER A 241 7.19 11.05 0.38
CA SER A 241 7.29 10.06 -0.70
C SER A 241 7.51 10.74 -2.05
N ARG A 242 6.76 11.81 -2.36
CA ARG A 242 6.97 12.59 -3.58
C ARG A 242 8.37 13.19 -3.66
N ALA A 243 8.89 13.66 -2.53
CA ALA A 243 10.21 14.30 -2.50
C ALA A 243 11.34 13.35 -2.94
N TRP A 244 11.37 12.09 -2.45
CA TRP A 244 12.40 11.16 -2.88
C TRP A 244 12.07 10.51 -4.26
N LEU A 245 10.77 10.35 -4.61
CA LEU A 245 10.38 9.88 -5.93
C LEU A 245 10.83 10.83 -7.05
N ALA A 246 10.86 12.15 -6.79
CA ALA A 246 11.34 13.14 -7.73
C ALA A 246 12.83 13.00 -8.10
N ASP A 247 13.62 12.27 -7.31
CA ASP A 247 15.02 11.95 -7.60
C ASP A 247 15.18 10.77 -8.58
N LEU A 248 14.10 10.05 -8.90
CA LEU A 248 14.08 8.93 -9.85
C LEU A 248 13.71 9.40 -11.27
N PRO A 249 14.07 8.63 -12.32
CA PRO A 249 13.48 8.81 -13.64
C PRO A 249 11.96 8.81 -13.58
N ALA A 250 11.29 9.68 -14.33
CA ALA A 250 9.85 9.92 -14.23
C ALA A 250 9.00 8.63 -14.36
N ASP A 251 9.32 7.75 -15.30
CA ASP A 251 8.59 6.48 -15.48
C ASP A 251 8.74 5.57 -14.24
N LEU A 252 9.92 5.47 -13.67
CA LEU A 252 10.18 4.68 -12.47
C LEU A 252 9.46 5.28 -11.25
N ALA A 253 9.48 6.61 -11.10
CA ALA A 253 8.75 7.31 -10.06
C ALA A 253 7.24 7.05 -10.14
N GLU A 254 6.65 7.14 -11.33
CA GLU A 254 5.23 6.83 -11.53
C GLU A 254 4.89 5.37 -11.26
N ARG A 255 5.76 4.42 -11.65
CA ARG A 255 5.58 3.00 -11.34
C ARG A 255 5.47 2.79 -9.83
N ILE A 256 6.41 3.30 -9.06
CA ILE A 256 6.45 3.12 -7.60
C ILE A 256 5.33 3.93 -6.93
N ALA A 257 5.05 5.14 -7.42
CA ALA A 257 4.02 5.99 -6.85
C ALA A 257 2.61 5.40 -6.96
N TRP A 258 2.25 4.78 -8.09
CA TRP A 258 0.87 4.34 -8.29
C TRP A 258 0.67 3.17 -9.28
N LYS A 259 1.45 3.07 -10.39
CA LYS A 259 1.18 2.10 -11.45
C LYS A 259 1.31 0.65 -10.97
N ASN A 260 2.32 0.35 -10.16
CA ASN A 260 2.56 -1.01 -9.66
C ASN A 260 1.42 -1.48 -8.76
N ALA A 261 0.97 -0.62 -7.84
CA ALA A 261 -0.15 -0.92 -6.97
C ALA A 261 -1.45 -1.13 -7.76
N GLU A 262 -1.79 -0.23 -8.70
CA GLU A 262 -2.97 -0.41 -9.53
C GLU A 262 -2.90 -1.69 -10.36
N SER A 263 -1.73 -2.04 -10.91
CA SER A 263 -1.55 -3.29 -11.65
C SER A 263 -1.85 -4.52 -10.78
N LEU A 264 -1.32 -4.57 -9.56
CA LEU A 264 -1.58 -5.65 -8.62
C LEU A 264 -3.08 -5.74 -8.26
N PHE A 265 -3.72 -4.60 -7.98
CA PHE A 265 -5.14 -4.55 -7.62
C PHE A 265 -6.06 -5.02 -8.77
N VAL A 266 -5.76 -4.61 -10.01
CA VAL A 266 -6.52 -5.03 -11.21
C VAL A 266 -6.40 -6.53 -11.45
N ILE A 267 -5.21 -7.11 -11.26
CA ILE A 267 -5.01 -8.55 -11.40
C ILE A 267 -5.87 -9.32 -10.37
N ALA A 268 -5.95 -8.80 -9.14
CA ALA A 268 -6.77 -9.40 -8.09
C ALA A 268 -8.29 -9.21 -8.32
N ALA A 269 -8.71 -8.12 -8.96
CA ALA A 269 -10.12 -7.82 -9.21
C ALA A 269 -10.73 -8.54 -10.45
N ARG A 270 -9.91 -9.11 -11.33
CA ARG A 270 -10.34 -9.85 -12.52
C ARG A 270 -10.73 -11.27 -12.15
N ARG A 271 -11.99 -11.47 -11.73
CA ARG A 271 -12.60 -12.77 -11.43
C ARG A 271 -13.81 -13.02 -12.27
#